data_5fbf4eb352599bf51f0c483fb0617243
#
_entry.id   5fbf4eb352599bf51f0c483fb0617243
#
_cell.length_a   1.000
_cell.length_b   1.000
_cell.length_c   1.000
_cell.angle_alpha   90.00
_cell.angle_beta   90.00
_cell.angle_gamma   90.00
#
_symmetry.space_group_name_H-M   'P 1'
#
loop_
_entity.id
_entity.type
_entity.pdbx_description
1 polymer ?
#
loop_
_entity_poly.entity_id
_entity_poly.type
_entity_poly.pdbx_seq_one_letter_code
_entity_poly.pdbx_strand_id
1 'polypeptide(L)'
;MNYYTILKKENYSFLFLLILIPIVFVILSTVSSYFIFPFSILSASAQIENDNRTASGEKGFLYVGNAKSNNISVIDLVTNKAIKNITVGSGTHDIKISDDQQTVYTTDIDSGTVSIVNATSNTLIDQINTDVAVHGVAEFNDTLFVGDVYGGKLLVIKDNAIKDEIKVGSGPEYVEARPPDGRILYVANLWSPISVVDLAENRVIKNIDSGVTPHGLSFTKDGSRLFIVNMHSNTLSVIDAQKHEIIKTIPVGKNPEYVKLSPDERFAYVTNLGEDTVSKIDLRNFEIMKSKIPVGKGPHGIAFSEDGEMAYISNMKSNDVSVIDTSTDKVIATIPGGGIEPHQIVMKKALSSNS
;
A
#
# COMPACT_ATOMS: atom_id res chain seq x y z
N MET A 1 -16.33 15.21 5.47
CA MET A 1 -16.05 15.45 4.02
C MET A 1 -15.03 14.37 3.66
N ASN A 2 -15.36 13.44 2.78
CA ASN A 2 -14.61 12.20 2.61
C ASN A 2 -13.17 12.48 2.09
N TYR A 3 -12.14 11.82 2.64
CA TYR A 3 -10.71 11.96 2.29
C TYR A 3 -10.46 11.96 0.77
N TYR A 4 -11.13 11.06 0.03
CA TYR A 4 -11.06 11.02 -1.44
C TYR A 4 -11.69 12.24 -2.16
N THR A 5 -12.55 12.98 -1.49
CA THR A 5 -13.16 14.19 -2.08
C THR A 5 -12.19 15.37 -2.07
N ILE A 6 -11.23 15.37 -1.16
CA ILE A 6 -10.21 16.42 -1.06
C ILE A 6 -9.16 16.24 -2.16
N LEU A 7 -8.72 15.01 -2.42
CA LEU A 7 -7.79 14.72 -3.52
C LEU A 7 -8.38 15.04 -4.91
N LYS A 8 -9.73 15.07 -5.04
CA LYS A 8 -10.42 15.46 -6.28
C LYS A 8 -10.58 16.97 -6.47
N LYS A 9 -10.45 17.79 -5.43
CA LYS A 9 -10.71 19.25 -5.52
C LYS A 9 -9.54 20.10 -6.01
N GLU A 10 -8.35 19.55 -6.13
CA GLU A 10 -7.17 20.26 -6.64
C GLU A 10 -6.94 20.07 -8.16
N ASN A 11 -7.97 19.75 -8.93
CA ASN A 11 -7.89 19.86 -10.39
C ASN A 11 -7.92 21.32 -10.81
N TYR A 12 -6.75 21.85 -11.14
CA TYR A 12 -6.58 23.15 -11.79
C TYR A 12 -7.52 23.28 -13.00
N SER A 13 -8.34 24.35 -12.98
CA SER A 13 -9.19 24.75 -14.08
C SER A 13 -8.34 25.09 -15.30
N PHE A 14 -8.18 24.15 -16.23
CA PHE A 14 -7.81 24.48 -17.60
C PHE A 14 -9.08 24.82 -18.37
N LEU A 15 -9.17 26.08 -18.76
CA LEU A 15 -10.19 26.67 -19.59
C LEU A 15 -10.16 26.01 -20.98
N PHE A 16 -11.10 25.08 -21.26
CA PHE A 16 -11.31 24.57 -22.63
C PHE A 16 -12.19 25.51 -23.41
N LEU A 17 -11.61 26.15 -24.43
CA LEU A 17 -12.31 26.92 -25.45
C LEU A 17 -13.05 25.93 -26.36
N LEU A 18 -14.37 25.92 -26.29
CA LEU A 18 -15.27 25.16 -27.18
C LEU A 18 -15.25 25.76 -28.58
N ILE A 19 -14.66 25.07 -29.56
CA ILE A 19 -14.89 25.33 -30.97
C ILE A 19 -15.94 24.35 -31.47
N LEU A 20 -17.11 24.88 -31.79
CA LEU A 20 -18.22 24.18 -32.45
C LEU A 20 -17.88 23.96 -33.94
N ILE A 21 -17.86 22.69 -34.36
CA ILE A 21 -17.90 22.33 -35.79
C ILE A 21 -19.17 21.52 -36.04
N PRO A 22 -20.01 21.89 -37.04
CA PRO A 22 -21.25 21.19 -37.30
C PRO A 22 -21.04 19.89 -38.07
N ILE A 23 -21.75 18.84 -37.64
CA ILE A 23 -21.81 17.55 -38.30
C ILE A 23 -22.86 17.61 -39.42
N VAL A 24 -22.42 17.40 -40.67
CA VAL A 24 -23.28 17.18 -41.80
C VAL A 24 -23.64 15.70 -41.89
N PHE A 25 -24.94 15.40 -41.80
CA PHE A 25 -25.51 14.09 -42.12
C PHE A 25 -25.55 13.87 -43.63
N VAL A 26 -24.93 12.80 -44.12
CA VAL A 26 -25.19 12.22 -45.43
C VAL A 26 -25.74 10.81 -45.24
N ILE A 27 -27.01 10.66 -45.59
CA ILE A 27 -27.70 9.38 -45.71
C ILE A 27 -27.43 8.82 -47.09
N LEU A 28 -26.92 7.62 -47.18
CA LEU A 28 -26.98 6.83 -48.43
C LEU A 28 -27.38 5.39 -48.06
N SER A 29 -28.57 5.05 -48.53
CA SER A 29 -29.19 3.74 -48.54
C SER A 29 -28.70 2.92 -49.72
N THR A 30 -28.76 1.59 -49.55
CA THR A 30 -28.95 0.44 -50.48
C THR A 30 -27.73 -0.50 -50.46
N VAL A 31 -27.83 -1.80 -50.37
CA VAL A 31 -28.59 -2.90 -50.91
C VAL A 31 -28.04 -4.20 -50.29
N SER A 32 -28.92 -5.12 -50.01
CA SER A 32 -28.70 -6.50 -49.56
C SER A 32 -27.72 -7.33 -50.40
N SER A 33 -26.94 -8.17 -49.71
CA SER A 33 -26.63 -9.50 -50.24
C SER A 33 -26.37 -10.45 -49.05
N TYR A 34 -27.21 -11.47 -48.94
CA TYR A 34 -27.12 -12.58 -48.01
C TYR A 34 -25.87 -13.42 -48.28
N PHE A 35 -25.01 -13.58 -47.28
CA PHE A 35 -24.12 -14.71 -47.16
C PHE A 35 -24.32 -15.31 -45.78
N ILE A 36 -25.01 -16.44 -45.77
CA ILE A 36 -25.14 -17.29 -44.58
C ILE A 36 -23.86 -18.13 -44.48
N PHE A 37 -22.99 -17.80 -43.53
CA PHE A 37 -21.98 -18.71 -43.03
C PHE A 37 -22.45 -19.30 -41.71
N PRO A 38 -22.39 -20.61 -41.51
CA PRO A 38 -22.70 -21.19 -40.21
C PRO A 38 -21.58 -20.82 -39.25
N PHE A 39 -21.89 -19.93 -38.32
CA PHE A 39 -21.04 -19.70 -37.13
C PHE A 39 -21.20 -20.94 -36.23
N SER A 40 -20.25 -21.88 -36.33
CA SER A 40 -20.01 -22.82 -35.26
C SER A 40 -19.43 -22.01 -34.09
N ILE A 41 -20.25 -21.77 -33.09
CA ILE A 41 -19.81 -21.27 -31.79
C ILE A 41 -18.98 -22.40 -31.17
N LEU A 42 -17.66 -22.37 -31.42
CA LEU A 42 -16.72 -23.01 -30.52
C LEU A 42 -16.74 -22.19 -29.24
N SER A 43 -17.47 -22.63 -28.25
CA SER A 43 -17.29 -22.24 -26.88
C SER A 43 -15.89 -22.72 -26.47
N ALA A 44 -14.89 -21.86 -26.66
CA ALA A 44 -13.63 -21.97 -25.95
C ALA A 44 -13.94 -21.67 -24.49
N SER A 45 -14.43 -22.67 -23.76
CA SER A 45 -14.24 -22.73 -22.34
C SER A 45 -12.74 -22.88 -22.16
N ALA A 46 -12.04 -21.74 -21.94
CA ALA A 46 -10.74 -21.78 -21.34
C ALA A 46 -10.96 -22.43 -19.96
N GLN A 47 -10.74 -23.75 -19.92
CA GLN A 47 -10.42 -24.39 -18.66
C GLN A 47 -9.14 -23.70 -18.22
N ILE A 48 -9.30 -22.78 -17.24
CA ILE A 48 -8.21 -22.43 -16.36
C ILE A 48 -7.90 -23.77 -15.69
N GLU A 49 -6.85 -24.45 -16.18
CA GLU A 49 -6.20 -25.46 -15.38
C GLU A 49 -5.88 -24.76 -14.06
N ASN A 50 -6.67 -25.10 -13.04
CA ASN A 50 -6.27 -24.87 -11.67
C ASN A 50 -4.97 -25.65 -11.52
N ASP A 51 -3.85 -24.99 -11.79
CA ASP A 51 -2.57 -25.45 -11.30
C ASP A 51 -2.70 -25.39 -9.76
N ASN A 52 -3.07 -26.54 -9.19
CA ASN A 52 -3.15 -26.81 -7.76
C ASN A 52 -1.75 -26.79 -7.14
N ARG A 53 -0.90 -25.86 -7.54
CA ARG A 53 0.11 -25.35 -6.64
C ARG A 53 -0.64 -24.56 -5.59
N THR A 54 -1.07 -25.25 -4.52
CA THR A 54 -1.27 -24.58 -3.24
C THR A 54 -0.06 -23.68 -3.07
N ALA A 55 -0.32 -22.36 -3.14
CA ALA A 55 0.72 -21.36 -2.90
C ALA A 55 1.52 -21.84 -1.72
N SER A 56 2.82 -22.07 -1.95
CA SER A 56 3.83 -22.67 -1.09
C SER A 56 3.27 -23.06 0.27
N GLY A 57 3.55 -24.23 0.82
CA GLY A 57 3.03 -24.69 2.13
C GLY A 57 3.36 -23.74 3.30
N GLU A 58 3.36 -22.44 3.02
CA GLU A 58 3.61 -21.34 3.91
C GLU A 58 2.46 -21.22 4.91
N LYS A 59 2.81 -21.39 6.14
CA LYS A 59 1.90 -21.21 7.26
C LYS A 59 1.98 -19.74 7.67
N GLY A 60 0.87 -19.04 7.68
CA GLY A 60 0.82 -17.65 8.10
C GLY A 60 -0.53 -17.01 7.82
N PHE A 61 -0.65 -15.76 8.18
CA PHE A 61 -1.87 -14.99 7.98
C PHE A 61 -1.56 -13.65 7.36
N LEU A 62 -2.44 -13.18 6.46
CA LEU A 62 -2.46 -11.79 6.05
C LEU A 62 -3.52 -11.06 6.86
N TYR A 63 -3.16 -9.87 7.32
CA TYR A 63 -4.08 -8.90 7.88
C TYR A 63 -4.27 -7.78 6.86
N VAL A 64 -5.49 -7.57 6.43
CA VAL A 64 -5.84 -6.59 5.40
C VAL A 64 -6.78 -5.56 6.01
N GLY A 65 -6.35 -4.31 6.06
CA GLY A 65 -7.19 -3.19 6.50
C GLY A 65 -8.18 -2.79 5.41
N ASN A 66 -9.47 -2.76 5.73
CA ASN A 66 -10.54 -2.46 4.78
C ASN A 66 -11.26 -1.16 5.17
N ALA A 67 -11.01 -0.09 4.42
CA ALA A 67 -11.45 1.26 4.78
C ALA A 67 -12.97 1.41 4.84
N LYS A 68 -13.71 0.87 3.86
CA LYS A 68 -15.17 1.05 3.83
C LYS A 68 -15.96 0.06 4.66
N SER A 69 -15.40 -1.11 4.96
CA SER A 69 -16.06 -2.07 5.85
C SER A 69 -15.61 -1.96 7.31
N ASN A 70 -14.68 -1.03 7.62
CA ASN A 70 -14.25 -0.72 8.99
C ASN A 70 -13.80 -1.97 9.75
N ASN A 71 -12.99 -2.79 9.09
CA ASN A 71 -12.51 -4.04 9.67
C ASN A 71 -11.12 -4.42 9.14
N ILE A 72 -10.50 -5.35 9.84
CA ILE A 72 -9.34 -6.09 9.37
C ILE A 72 -9.83 -7.47 8.94
N SER A 73 -9.54 -7.88 7.71
CA SER A 73 -9.71 -9.27 7.29
C SER A 73 -8.47 -10.07 7.62
N VAL A 74 -8.66 -11.24 8.24
CA VAL A 74 -7.61 -12.23 8.48
C VAL A 74 -7.72 -13.31 7.43
N ILE A 75 -6.72 -13.44 6.58
CA ILE A 75 -6.65 -14.42 5.48
C ILE A 75 -5.64 -15.50 5.87
N ASP A 76 -6.09 -16.73 5.88
CA ASP A 76 -5.23 -17.92 6.07
C ASP A 76 -4.53 -18.27 4.76
N LEU A 77 -3.19 -18.33 4.77
CA LEU A 77 -2.38 -18.55 3.58
C LEU A 77 -2.33 -20.02 3.14
N VAL A 78 -2.68 -20.96 4.02
CA VAL A 78 -2.79 -22.38 3.62
C VAL A 78 -4.01 -22.59 2.76
N THR A 79 -5.11 -21.95 3.12
CA THR A 79 -6.41 -22.11 2.45
C THR A 79 -6.72 -21.02 1.43
N ASN A 80 -5.96 -19.91 1.43
CA ASN A 80 -6.23 -18.70 0.66
C ASN A 80 -7.66 -18.15 0.88
N LYS A 81 -8.13 -18.19 2.13
CA LYS A 81 -9.48 -17.75 2.50
C LYS A 81 -9.45 -16.77 3.66
N ALA A 82 -10.32 -15.77 3.58
CA ALA A 82 -10.64 -14.95 4.74
C ALA A 82 -11.35 -15.82 5.78
N ILE A 83 -10.76 -15.94 6.98
CA ILE A 83 -11.26 -16.78 8.06
C ILE A 83 -11.91 -15.97 9.17
N LYS A 84 -11.62 -14.65 9.25
CA LYS A 84 -12.18 -13.76 10.25
C LYS A 84 -12.17 -12.32 9.77
N ASN A 85 -13.18 -11.56 10.20
CA ASN A 85 -13.19 -10.11 10.13
C ASN A 85 -13.20 -9.56 11.55
N ILE A 86 -12.30 -8.61 11.85
CA ILE A 86 -12.15 -7.96 13.14
C ILE A 86 -12.64 -6.52 12.96
N THR A 87 -13.75 -6.16 13.59
CA THR A 87 -14.24 -4.78 13.56
C THR A 87 -13.27 -3.87 14.31
N VAL A 88 -12.90 -2.76 13.68
CA VAL A 88 -12.01 -1.71 14.20
C VAL A 88 -12.67 -0.34 14.01
N GLY A 89 -11.92 0.74 14.09
CA GLY A 89 -12.46 2.08 13.81
C GLY A 89 -12.83 2.28 12.33
N SER A 90 -13.50 3.38 12.01
CA SER A 90 -13.93 3.67 10.65
C SER A 90 -12.83 4.31 9.81
N GLY A 91 -12.80 3.92 8.53
CA GLY A 91 -11.78 4.39 7.60
C GLY A 91 -10.41 3.76 7.85
N THR A 92 -10.36 2.47 8.13
CA THR A 92 -9.10 1.74 8.37
C THR A 92 -8.18 1.88 7.17
N HIS A 93 -7.03 2.52 7.35
CA HIS A 93 -6.15 2.91 6.25
C HIS A 93 -4.77 2.26 6.33
N ASP A 94 -3.96 2.59 7.31
CA ASP A 94 -2.66 1.94 7.50
C ASP A 94 -2.75 0.80 8.52
N ILE A 95 -1.89 -0.19 8.35
CA ILE A 95 -1.80 -1.36 9.22
C ILE A 95 -0.34 -1.73 9.45
N LYS A 96 0.02 -1.95 10.70
CA LYS A 96 1.35 -2.36 11.13
C LYS A 96 1.25 -3.58 12.03
N ILE A 97 2.16 -4.52 11.89
CA ILE A 97 2.32 -5.60 12.86
C ILE A 97 3.58 -5.32 13.69
N SER A 98 3.50 -5.53 15.01
CA SER A 98 4.64 -5.38 15.92
C SER A 98 5.79 -6.33 15.57
N ASP A 99 7.02 -5.96 15.96
CA ASP A 99 8.22 -6.75 15.67
C ASP A 99 8.13 -8.16 16.28
N ASP A 100 7.50 -8.32 17.45
CA ASP A 100 7.23 -9.61 18.09
C ASP A 100 6.05 -10.38 17.46
N GLN A 101 5.34 -9.74 16.49
CA GLN A 101 4.19 -10.28 15.77
C GLN A 101 2.99 -10.66 16.65
N GLN A 102 2.89 -10.08 17.84
CA GLN A 102 1.77 -10.32 18.76
C GLN A 102 0.65 -9.29 18.63
N THR A 103 0.96 -8.11 18.10
CA THR A 103 0.01 -7.00 18.01
C THR A 103 -0.10 -6.48 16.58
N VAL A 104 -1.32 -6.20 16.15
CA VAL A 104 -1.60 -5.46 14.91
C VAL A 104 -2.21 -4.11 15.29
N TYR A 105 -1.64 -3.05 14.76
CA TYR A 105 -2.12 -1.68 14.90
C TYR A 105 -2.77 -1.23 13.60
N THR A 106 -3.89 -0.50 13.68
CA THR A 106 -4.45 0.22 12.54
C THR A 106 -4.69 1.67 12.87
N THR A 107 -4.56 2.50 11.85
CA THR A 107 -5.05 3.88 11.92
C THR A 107 -6.38 3.95 11.20
N ASP A 108 -7.38 4.52 11.86
CA ASP A 108 -8.74 4.58 11.41
C ASP A 108 -9.12 6.05 11.20
N ILE A 109 -8.91 6.54 9.97
CA ILE A 109 -8.87 7.97 9.64
C ILE A 109 -10.19 8.69 9.85
N ASP A 110 -11.33 8.01 9.58
CA ASP A 110 -12.65 8.63 9.68
C ASP A 110 -13.15 8.70 11.14
N SER A 111 -12.74 7.75 12.00
CA SER A 111 -13.06 7.76 13.44
C SER A 111 -12.02 8.50 14.28
N GLY A 112 -10.83 8.78 13.74
CA GLY A 112 -9.75 9.37 14.52
C GLY A 112 -9.26 8.45 15.63
N THR A 113 -9.10 7.15 15.35
CA THR A 113 -8.67 6.15 16.34
C THR A 113 -7.45 5.37 15.86
N VAL A 114 -6.68 4.85 16.81
CA VAL A 114 -5.72 3.79 16.60
C VAL A 114 -6.26 2.53 17.25
N SER A 115 -6.54 1.50 16.46
CA SER A 115 -7.04 0.22 16.98
C SER A 115 -5.88 -0.74 17.23
N ILE A 116 -5.95 -1.45 18.35
CA ILE A 116 -4.96 -2.42 18.82
C ILE A 116 -5.59 -3.81 18.82
N VAL A 117 -5.04 -4.71 18.04
CA VAL A 117 -5.55 -6.06 17.84
C VAL A 117 -4.53 -7.09 18.30
N ASN A 118 -4.97 -8.06 19.12
CA ASN A 118 -4.16 -9.23 19.45
C ASN A 118 -4.07 -10.17 18.22
N ALA A 119 -2.88 -10.35 17.69
CA ALA A 119 -2.64 -11.16 16.50
C ALA A 119 -2.68 -12.67 16.76
N THR A 120 -2.72 -13.11 18.02
CA THR A 120 -2.84 -14.55 18.36
C THR A 120 -4.31 -14.97 18.46
N SER A 121 -5.13 -14.17 19.16
CA SER A 121 -6.57 -14.44 19.30
C SER A 121 -7.41 -13.84 18.16
N ASN A 122 -6.83 -12.96 17.36
CA ASN A 122 -7.51 -12.18 16.31
C ASN A 122 -8.68 -11.37 16.90
N THR A 123 -8.47 -10.66 18.01
CA THR A 123 -9.48 -9.85 18.69
C THR A 123 -9.00 -8.44 18.92
N LEU A 124 -9.90 -7.47 18.76
CA LEU A 124 -9.65 -6.10 19.18
C LEU A 124 -9.40 -6.08 20.70
N ILE A 125 -8.29 -5.45 21.13
CA ILE A 125 -7.91 -5.32 22.53
C ILE A 125 -8.30 -3.95 23.06
N ASP A 126 -7.98 -2.90 22.27
CA ASP A 126 -8.15 -1.51 22.68
C ASP A 126 -8.30 -0.59 21.48
N GLN A 127 -8.81 0.62 21.70
CA GLN A 127 -8.86 1.70 20.73
C GLN A 127 -8.46 3.01 21.41
N ILE A 128 -7.43 3.65 20.87
CA ILE A 128 -6.96 4.94 21.36
C ILE A 128 -7.64 6.04 20.57
N ASN A 129 -8.45 6.87 21.21
CA ASN A 129 -9.01 8.06 20.58
C ASN A 129 -7.94 9.14 20.44
N THR A 130 -7.75 9.64 19.22
CA THR A 130 -6.78 10.69 18.93
C THR A 130 -7.42 12.06 18.71
N ASP A 131 -8.75 12.11 18.57
CA ASP A 131 -9.56 13.29 18.24
C ASP A 131 -9.15 14.02 16.93
N VAL A 132 -8.29 13.37 16.11
CA VAL A 132 -7.80 13.89 14.82
C VAL A 132 -7.80 12.80 13.76
N ALA A 133 -7.76 13.20 12.48
CA ALA A 133 -7.62 12.26 11.38
C ALA A 133 -6.21 11.69 11.34
N VAL A 134 -6.06 10.40 11.65
CA VAL A 134 -4.77 9.70 11.69
C VAL A 134 -4.56 8.84 10.46
N HIS A 135 -3.27 8.74 10.00
CA HIS A 135 -2.93 7.91 8.84
C HIS A 135 -1.75 6.98 9.16
N GLY A 136 -0.53 7.27 8.76
CA GLY A 136 0.60 6.36 8.93
C GLY A 136 0.92 6.02 10.37
N VAL A 137 1.35 4.79 10.63
CA VAL A 137 1.80 4.32 11.93
C VAL A 137 3.16 3.62 11.84
N ALA A 138 4.11 4.06 12.65
CA ALA A 138 5.37 3.35 12.91
C ALA A 138 5.44 2.97 14.39
N GLU A 139 6.13 1.87 14.67
CA GLU A 139 6.42 1.41 16.02
C GLU A 139 7.93 1.39 16.26
N PHE A 140 8.35 1.86 17.41
CA PHE A 140 9.71 1.69 17.89
C PHE A 140 9.76 1.74 19.41
N ASN A 141 10.36 0.73 20.05
CA ASN A 141 10.50 0.61 21.52
C ASN A 141 9.16 0.82 22.26
N ASP A 142 8.14 0.05 21.93
CA ASP A 142 6.79 0.12 22.50
C ASP A 142 6.13 1.51 22.40
N THR A 143 6.58 2.31 21.45
CA THR A 143 6.07 3.64 21.18
C THR A 143 5.56 3.71 19.75
N LEU A 144 4.31 4.15 19.56
CA LEU A 144 3.75 4.40 18.25
C LEU A 144 3.93 5.87 17.87
N PHE A 145 4.28 6.08 16.62
CA PHE A 145 4.36 7.39 15.98
C PHE A 145 3.31 7.44 14.89
N VAL A 146 2.30 8.27 15.09
CA VAL A 146 1.08 8.29 14.27
C VAL A 146 0.90 9.66 13.63
N GLY A 147 0.71 9.68 12.31
CA GLY A 147 0.55 10.93 11.56
C GLY A 147 -0.83 11.57 11.80
N ASP A 148 -0.86 12.83 12.29
CA ASP A 148 -2.04 13.70 12.26
C ASP A 148 -2.05 14.45 10.93
N VAL A 149 -2.88 13.98 9.99
CA VAL A 149 -2.91 14.41 8.59
C VAL A 149 -3.10 15.92 8.45
N TYR A 150 -4.02 16.50 9.22
CA TYR A 150 -4.35 17.91 9.12
C TYR A 150 -3.59 18.79 10.10
N GLY A 151 -3.07 18.21 11.19
CA GLY A 151 -2.28 18.93 12.19
C GLY A 151 -0.80 19.11 11.82
N GLY A 152 -0.30 18.36 10.84
CA GLY A 152 1.11 18.43 10.42
C GLY A 152 2.07 18.02 11.54
N LYS A 153 1.73 16.99 12.28
CA LYS A 153 2.50 16.49 13.42
C LYS A 153 2.40 14.97 13.52
N LEU A 154 3.33 14.35 14.22
CA LEU A 154 3.23 13.00 14.71
C LEU A 154 2.70 13.01 16.15
N LEU A 155 1.74 12.19 16.45
CA LEU A 155 1.35 11.84 17.82
C LEU A 155 2.32 10.76 18.32
N VAL A 156 2.88 10.97 19.51
CA VAL A 156 3.73 10.00 20.20
C VAL A 156 2.87 9.27 21.23
N ILE A 157 2.58 8.01 20.97
CA ILE A 157 1.68 7.19 21.78
C ILE A 157 2.48 6.12 22.52
N LYS A 158 2.39 6.09 23.83
CA LYS A 158 3.00 5.09 24.69
C LYS A 158 2.04 4.73 25.83
N ASP A 159 2.03 3.45 26.24
CA ASP A 159 1.10 2.94 27.26
C ASP A 159 -0.36 3.29 26.92
N ASN A 160 -0.76 3.13 25.66
CA ASN A 160 -2.07 3.43 25.08
C ASN A 160 -2.54 4.88 25.30
N ALA A 161 -1.62 5.82 25.43
CA ALA A 161 -1.96 7.23 25.62
C ALA A 161 -1.03 8.15 24.83
N ILE A 162 -1.56 9.25 24.31
CA ILE A 162 -0.76 10.30 23.67
C ILE A 162 0.08 10.96 24.76
N LYS A 163 1.41 10.91 24.61
CA LYS A 163 2.37 11.45 25.58
C LYS A 163 3.02 12.73 25.07
N ASP A 164 3.18 12.87 23.76
CA ASP A 164 3.89 13.98 23.14
C ASP A 164 3.47 14.17 21.68
N GLU A 165 3.94 15.23 21.05
CA GLU A 165 3.70 15.54 19.65
C GLU A 165 5.01 16.06 19.01
N ILE A 166 5.28 15.62 17.77
CA ILE A 166 6.44 16.09 17.00
C ILE A 166 5.94 16.80 15.76
N LYS A 167 6.22 18.09 15.63
CA LYS A 167 5.86 18.87 14.45
C LYS A 167 6.67 18.38 13.23
N VAL A 168 5.97 18.09 12.13
CA VAL A 168 6.53 17.63 10.85
C VAL A 168 5.98 18.47 9.68
N GLY A 169 6.07 17.95 8.47
CA GLY A 169 5.48 18.59 7.30
C GLY A 169 3.96 18.46 7.26
N SER A 170 3.35 19.09 6.24
CA SER A 170 1.90 19.09 6.04
C SER A 170 1.43 17.79 5.42
N GLY A 171 0.44 17.15 5.99
CA GLY A 171 -0.14 15.88 5.54
C GLY A 171 0.74 14.67 5.81
N PRO A 172 1.21 14.42 7.04
CA PRO A 172 1.96 13.19 7.35
C PRO A 172 1.08 11.98 7.11
N GLU A 173 1.46 11.14 6.13
CA GLU A 173 0.67 10.04 5.64
C GLU A 173 1.31 8.69 5.90
N TYR A 174 2.61 8.55 5.66
CA TYR A 174 3.35 7.35 6.02
C TYR A 174 4.56 7.69 6.88
N VAL A 175 4.80 6.84 7.86
CA VAL A 175 5.90 6.98 8.82
C VAL A 175 6.65 5.65 8.89
N GLU A 176 7.96 5.69 8.87
CA GLU A 176 8.78 4.50 9.03
C GLU A 176 10.02 4.82 9.87
N ALA A 177 10.33 3.95 10.84
CA ALA A 177 11.52 4.05 11.64
C ALA A 177 12.71 3.42 10.90
N ARG A 178 13.85 4.14 10.86
CA ARG A 178 15.05 3.63 10.21
C ARG A 178 15.66 2.46 11.00
N PRO A 179 15.77 1.26 10.42
CA PRO A 179 16.46 0.15 11.06
C PRO A 179 17.98 0.44 11.22
N PRO A 180 18.70 -0.26 12.14
CA PRO A 180 18.14 -1.13 13.16
C PRO A 180 17.79 -0.40 14.44
N ASP A 181 18.24 0.85 14.61
CA ASP A 181 18.16 1.60 15.86
C ASP A 181 16.86 2.37 16.07
N GLY A 182 16.06 2.54 15.01
CA GLY A 182 14.78 3.24 15.05
C GLY A 182 14.84 4.71 15.48
N ARG A 183 16.02 5.25 15.73
CA ARG A 183 16.21 6.61 16.24
C ARG A 183 15.74 7.69 15.26
N ILE A 184 15.83 7.41 13.97
CA ILE A 184 15.44 8.34 12.92
C ILE A 184 14.14 7.88 12.29
N LEU A 185 13.13 8.74 12.25
CA LEU A 185 11.92 8.51 11.49
C LEU A 185 11.96 9.26 10.17
N TYR A 186 11.41 8.66 9.14
CA TYR A 186 11.10 9.33 7.89
C TYR A 186 9.59 9.40 7.72
N VAL A 187 9.11 10.60 7.45
CA VAL A 187 7.68 10.89 7.32
C VAL A 187 7.40 11.37 5.91
N ALA A 188 6.64 10.60 5.17
CA ALA A 188 6.09 11.02 3.89
C ALA A 188 4.94 12.00 4.14
N ASN A 189 5.04 13.20 3.62
CA ASN A 189 4.04 14.24 3.79
C ASN A 189 3.36 14.53 2.44
N LEU A 190 2.05 14.38 2.34
CA LEU A 190 1.29 14.58 1.10
C LEU A 190 1.54 15.91 0.41
N TRP A 191 1.65 16.99 1.23
CA TRP A 191 1.64 18.36 0.72
C TRP A 191 2.95 19.11 1.03
N SER A 192 4.01 18.40 1.45
CA SER A 192 5.30 18.97 1.74
C SER A 192 6.42 17.94 1.57
N PRO A 193 7.70 18.36 1.57
CA PRO A 193 8.83 17.43 1.52
C PRO A 193 8.81 16.39 2.63
N ILE A 194 9.52 15.29 2.44
CA ILE A 194 9.74 14.26 3.46
C ILE A 194 10.39 14.91 4.68
N SER A 195 9.85 14.67 5.87
CA SER A 195 10.49 15.08 7.12
C SER A 195 11.35 13.96 7.68
N VAL A 196 12.60 14.27 8.02
CA VAL A 196 13.52 13.38 8.75
C VAL A 196 13.53 13.85 10.20
N VAL A 197 13.07 12.99 11.11
CA VAL A 197 12.92 13.30 12.54
C VAL A 197 13.97 12.57 13.34
N ASP A 198 14.71 13.25 14.20
CA ASP A 198 15.55 12.64 15.22
C ASP A 198 14.78 12.55 16.54
N LEU A 199 14.52 11.33 16.99
CA LEU A 199 13.76 11.07 18.22
C LEU A 199 14.50 11.49 19.51
N ALA A 200 15.83 11.54 19.49
CA ALA A 200 16.59 12.03 20.65
C ALA A 200 16.52 13.57 20.76
N GLU A 201 16.37 14.26 19.63
CA GLU A 201 16.20 15.72 19.59
C GLU A 201 14.72 16.14 19.58
N ASN A 202 13.80 15.19 19.40
CA ASN A 202 12.35 15.37 19.31
C ASN A 202 11.93 16.42 18.26
N ARG A 203 12.61 16.44 17.10
CA ARG A 203 12.37 17.44 16.04
C ARG A 203 12.80 16.96 14.66
N VAL A 204 12.30 17.66 13.64
CA VAL A 204 12.78 17.53 12.27
C VAL A 204 14.21 18.08 12.16
N ILE A 205 15.13 17.25 11.64
CA ILE A 205 16.53 17.61 11.40
C ILE A 205 16.82 17.91 9.92
N LYS A 206 15.98 17.39 9.00
CA LYS A 206 16.13 17.57 7.54
C LYS A 206 14.78 17.46 6.86
N ASN A 207 14.60 18.22 5.79
CA ASN A 207 13.53 18.00 4.81
C ASN A 207 14.15 17.58 3.47
N ILE A 208 13.53 16.58 2.80
CA ILE A 208 14.02 16.03 1.51
C ILE A 208 12.90 16.18 0.48
N ASP A 209 13.17 16.95 -0.58
CA ASP A 209 12.27 17.09 -1.72
C ASP A 209 12.49 15.91 -2.69
N SER A 210 11.69 14.86 -2.56
CA SER A 210 11.82 13.64 -3.38
C SER A 210 10.99 13.70 -4.66
N GLY A 211 9.99 14.56 -4.71
CA GLY A 211 9.01 14.67 -5.79
C GLY A 211 7.64 15.08 -5.28
N VAL A 212 6.65 15.06 -6.16
CA VAL A 212 5.30 15.52 -5.83
C VAL A 212 4.50 14.40 -5.17
N THR A 213 3.97 14.69 -3.99
CA THR A 213 3.17 13.78 -3.15
C THR A 213 3.96 12.51 -2.80
N PRO A 214 4.99 12.63 -1.94
CA PRO A 214 5.68 11.46 -1.40
C PRO A 214 4.69 10.62 -0.58
N HIS A 215 4.74 9.30 -0.76
CA HIS A 215 3.74 8.37 -0.23
C HIS A 215 4.40 7.14 0.41
N GLY A 216 3.99 5.92 0.08
CA GLY A 216 4.51 4.70 0.65
C GLY A 216 6.04 4.58 0.59
N LEU A 217 6.64 4.10 1.65
CA LEU A 217 8.08 4.03 1.81
C LEU A 217 8.54 2.71 2.44
N SER A 218 9.80 2.33 2.20
CA SER A 218 10.39 1.09 2.73
C SER A 218 11.90 1.20 2.85
N PHE A 219 12.45 0.76 3.99
CA PHE A 219 13.90 0.69 4.22
C PHE A 219 14.51 -0.64 3.79
N THR A 220 15.82 -0.62 3.49
CA THR A 220 16.66 -1.81 3.59
C THR A 220 16.80 -2.21 5.06
N LYS A 221 17.02 -3.53 5.32
CA LYS A 221 17.15 -4.07 6.69
C LYS A 221 18.28 -3.44 7.49
N ASP A 222 19.35 -3.03 6.79
CA ASP A 222 20.49 -2.34 7.40
C ASP A 222 20.26 -0.84 7.62
N GLY A 223 19.10 -0.33 7.19
CA GLY A 223 18.74 1.09 7.29
C GLY A 223 19.60 2.04 6.45
N SER A 224 20.42 1.51 5.52
CA SER A 224 21.30 2.35 4.71
C SER A 224 20.57 3.09 3.60
N ARG A 225 19.46 2.54 3.10
CA ARG A 225 18.68 3.11 2.00
C ARG A 225 17.21 3.14 2.30
N LEU A 226 16.56 4.23 1.89
CA LEU A 226 15.11 4.38 1.87
C LEU A 226 14.63 4.46 0.43
N PHE A 227 13.55 3.76 0.15
CA PHE A 227 12.80 3.83 -1.09
C PHE A 227 11.47 4.50 -0.81
N ILE A 228 11.07 5.48 -1.62
CA ILE A 228 9.81 6.20 -1.46
C ILE A 228 9.19 6.47 -2.82
N VAL A 229 7.89 6.20 -2.95
CA VAL A 229 7.14 6.54 -4.14
C VAL A 229 6.68 7.99 -4.10
N ASN A 230 6.62 8.64 -5.25
CA ASN A 230 6.09 9.98 -5.41
C ASN A 230 4.89 9.90 -6.36
N MET A 231 3.69 9.91 -5.79
CA MET A 231 2.44 9.54 -6.47
C MET A 231 2.21 10.38 -7.73
N HIS A 232 2.26 11.70 -7.63
CA HIS A 232 1.98 12.58 -8.76
C HIS A 232 3.19 12.83 -9.68
N SER A 233 4.40 12.44 -9.26
CA SER A 233 5.59 12.43 -10.13
C SER A 233 5.73 11.12 -10.92
N ASN A 234 5.00 10.06 -10.54
CA ASN A 234 5.15 8.71 -11.11
C ASN A 234 6.57 8.16 -11.01
N THR A 235 7.22 8.37 -9.87
CA THR A 235 8.62 7.98 -9.64
C THR A 235 8.79 7.26 -8.31
N LEU A 236 9.86 6.46 -8.23
CA LEU A 236 10.44 5.92 -7.01
C LEU A 236 11.76 6.64 -6.76
N SER A 237 11.91 7.29 -5.60
CA SER A 237 13.18 7.88 -5.17
C SER A 237 13.92 6.93 -4.24
N VAL A 238 15.24 6.83 -4.43
CA VAL A 238 16.16 6.09 -3.56
C VAL A 238 16.98 7.12 -2.78
N ILE A 239 16.97 7.01 -1.47
CA ILE A 239 17.62 7.95 -0.56
C ILE A 239 18.74 7.22 0.20
N ASP A 240 19.94 7.80 0.23
CA ASP A 240 20.98 7.46 1.20
C ASP A 240 20.50 7.95 2.57
N ALA A 241 20.15 6.99 3.45
CA ALA A 241 19.54 7.32 4.72
C ALA A 241 20.55 7.77 5.81
N GLN A 242 21.85 7.69 5.53
CA GLN A 242 22.88 8.26 6.41
C GLN A 242 23.16 9.72 6.08
N LYS A 243 23.15 10.06 4.77
CA LYS A 243 23.38 11.42 4.29
C LYS A 243 22.10 12.24 4.17
N HIS A 244 20.93 11.57 4.18
CA HIS A 244 19.63 12.18 3.90
C HIS A 244 19.59 12.85 2.53
N GLU A 245 20.09 12.15 1.49
CA GLU A 245 20.21 12.64 0.13
C GLU A 245 19.64 11.65 -0.89
N ILE A 246 18.98 12.17 -1.92
CA ILE A 246 18.49 11.36 -3.03
C ILE A 246 19.68 10.93 -3.88
N ILE A 247 19.84 9.60 -4.07
CA ILE A 247 20.89 9.03 -4.90
C ILE A 247 20.40 8.55 -6.26
N LYS A 248 19.09 8.31 -6.39
CA LYS A 248 18.47 7.90 -7.64
C LYS A 248 16.99 8.24 -7.68
N THR A 249 16.47 8.56 -8.86
CA THR A 249 15.03 8.63 -9.15
C THR A 249 14.73 7.74 -10.34
N ILE A 250 13.73 6.87 -10.19
CA ILE A 250 13.37 5.81 -11.16
C ILE A 250 11.94 6.06 -11.60
N PRO A 251 11.63 6.25 -12.90
CA PRO A 251 10.25 6.29 -13.37
C PRO A 251 9.58 4.95 -13.13
N VAL A 252 8.32 4.95 -12.63
CA VAL A 252 7.49 3.76 -12.42
C VAL A 252 6.14 3.92 -13.11
N GLY A 253 5.15 3.10 -12.76
CA GLY A 253 3.80 3.25 -13.31
C GLY A 253 3.05 4.48 -12.78
N LYS A 254 1.80 4.66 -13.20
CA LYS A 254 0.98 5.83 -12.86
C LYS A 254 0.47 5.76 -11.43
N ASN A 255 0.55 6.89 -10.73
CA ASN A 255 0.09 7.06 -9.36
C ASN A 255 0.61 5.89 -8.48
N PRO A 256 1.95 5.77 -8.32
CA PRO A 256 2.50 4.74 -7.45
C PRO A 256 2.08 5.02 -6.01
N GLU A 257 1.61 3.96 -5.34
CA GLU A 257 0.97 4.05 -4.02
C GLU A 257 1.89 3.59 -2.91
N TYR A 258 2.49 2.43 -3.09
CA TYR A 258 3.35 1.81 -2.09
C TYR A 258 4.56 1.13 -2.70
N VAL A 259 5.63 1.05 -1.94
CA VAL A 259 6.82 0.26 -2.26
C VAL A 259 7.13 -0.72 -1.13
N LYS A 260 7.50 -1.94 -1.50
CA LYS A 260 8.00 -2.95 -0.55
C LYS A 260 9.20 -3.66 -1.14
N LEU A 261 10.22 -3.89 -0.32
CA LEU A 261 11.38 -4.66 -0.72
C LEU A 261 11.10 -6.16 -0.53
N SER A 262 11.59 -6.98 -1.49
CA SER A 262 11.57 -8.43 -1.31
C SER A 262 12.39 -8.85 -0.08
N PRO A 263 12.08 -9.98 0.59
CA PRO A 263 12.77 -10.41 1.80
C PRO A 263 14.29 -10.61 1.63
N ASP A 264 14.75 -10.92 0.43
CA ASP A 264 16.18 -11.04 0.07
C ASP A 264 16.82 -9.70 -0.35
N GLU A 265 16.03 -8.62 -0.34
CA GLU A 265 16.44 -7.26 -0.74
C GLU A 265 17.03 -7.14 -2.16
N ARG A 266 16.68 -8.08 -3.04
CA ARG A 266 17.12 -8.02 -4.45
C ARG A 266 16.22 -7.15 -5.30
N PHE A 267 14.93 -7.03 -4.91
CA PHE A 267 13.92 -6.34 -5.69
C PHE A 267 13.07 -5.40 -4.84
N ALA A 268 12.65 -4.28 -5.45
CA ALA A 268 11.53 -3.49 -4.97
C ALA A 268 10.31 -3.74 -5.84
N TYR A 269 9.14 -3.87 -5.21
CA TYR A 269 7.86 -3.93 -5.88
C TYR A 269 7.08 -2.65 -5.57
N VAL A 270 6.51 -2.05 -6.61
CA VAL A 270 5.78 -0.78 -6.51
C VAL A 270 4.38 -0.98 -7.06
N THR A 271 3.36 -0.74 -6.26
CA THR A 271 1.96 -0.73 -6.72
C THR A 271 1.66 0.55 -7.47
N ASN A 272 1.07 0.44 -8.65
CA ASN A 272 0.71 1.57 -9.50
C ASN A 272 -0.83 1.66 -9.56
N LEU A 273 -1.41 2.42 -8.65
CA LEU A 273 -2.87 2.56 -8.46
C LEU A 273 -3.58 3.05 -9.74
N GLY A 274 -2.91 3.91 -10.50
CA GLY A 274 -3.48 4.55 -11.68
C GLY A 274 -3.50 3.70 -12.95
N GLU A 275 -2.92 2.49 -12.93
CA GLU A 275 -2.88 1.60 -14.12
C GLU A 275 -3.03 0.11 -13.80
N ASP A 276 -3.44 -0.23 -12.57
CA ASP A 276 -3.75 -1.61 -12.14
C ASP A 276 -2.56 -2.58 -12.34
N THR A 277 -1.35 -2.11 -12.04
CA THR A 277 -0.11 -2.89 -12.22
C THR A 277 0.82 -2.81 -11.03
N VAL A 278 1.79 -3.71 -10.98
CA VAL A 278 2.97 -3.63 -10.10
C VAL A 278 4.22 -3.51 -10.96
N SER A 279 5.13 -2.60 -10.59
CA SER A 279 6.49 -2.52 -11.15
C SER A 279 7.48 -3.28 -10.29
N LYS A 280 8.42 -4.02 -10.90
CA LYS A 280 9.53 -4.72 -10.23
C LYS A 280 10.85 -4.10 -10.63
N ILE A 281 11.66 -3.70 -9.65
CA ILE A 281 12.94 -3.00 -9.83
C ILE A 281 14.06 -3.84 -9.21
N ASP A 282 15.16 -4.04 -9.94
CA ASP A 282 16.39 -4.67 -9.42
C ASP A 282 17.17 -3.65 -8.59
N LEU A 283 17.44 -3.96 -7.32
CA LEU A 283 18.08 -3.05 -6.37
C LEU A 283 19.62 -3.02 -6.50
N ARG A 284 20.21 -3.88 -7.31
CA ARG A 284 21.66 -3.87 -7.56
C ARG A 284 22.07 -2.75 -8.48
N ASN A 285 21.25 -2.44 -9.49
CA ASN A 285 21.52 -1.42 -10.52
C ASN A 285 20.43 -0.35 -10.62
N PHE A 286 19.34 -0.49 -9.85
CA PHE A 286 18.15 0.39 -9.87
C PHE A 286 17.47 0.44 -11.24
N GLU A 287 17.39 -0.69 -11.92
CA GLU A 287 16.72 -0.82 -13.21
C GLU A 287 15.38 -1.55 -13.09
N ILE A 288 14.44 -1.14 -13.93
CA ILE A 288 13.14 -1.80 -13.99
C ILE A 288 13.30 -3.15 -14.70
N MET A 289 13.02 -4.23 -13.96
CA MET A 289 13.00 -5.59 -14.52
C MET A 289 11.67 -5.87 -15.21
N LYS A 290 10.57 -5.44 -14.61
CA LYS A 290 9.23 -5.59 -15.15
C LYS A 290 8.43 -4.34 -14.83
N SER A 291 8.01 -3.61 -15.85
CA SER A 291 7.29 -2.35 -15.67
C SER A 291 5.80 -2.54 -15.38
N LYS A 292 5.22 -3.67 -15.79
CA LYS A 292 3.77 -3.93 -15.69
C LYS A 292 3.49 -5.39 -15.41
N ILE A 293 3.34 -5.74 -14.14
CA ILE A 293 2.74 -7.00 -13.71
C ILE A 293 1.26 -6.67 -13.48
N PRO A 294 0.33 -7.16 -14.33
CA PRO A 294 -1.10 -6.89 -14.14
C PRO A 294 -1.61 -7.52 -12.86
N VAL A 295 -2.43 -6.79 -12.09
CA VAL A 295 -3.07 -7.23 -10.84
C VAL A 295 -4.55 -6.84 -10.83
N GLY A 296 -5.22 -6.93 -9.70
CA GLY A 296 -6.57 -6.42 -9.53
C GLY A 296 -6.65 -4.90 -9.67
N LYS A 297 -7.87 -4.33 -9.58
CA LYS A 297 -8.07 -2.90 -9.80
C LYS A 297 -7.71 -2.08 -8.56
N GLY A 298 -6.93 -1.04 -8.77
CA GLY A 298 -6.50 -0.13 -7.72
C GLY A 298 -5.57 -0.78 -6.70
N PRO A 299 -4.39 -1.32 -7.12
CA PRO A 299 -3.44 -1.92 -6.21
C PRO A 299 -2.90 -0.88 -5.22
N HIS A 300 -2.84 -1.25 -3.93
CA HIS A 300 -2.47 -0.36 -2.84
C HIS A 300 -1.30 -0.94 -2.01
N GLY A 301 -1.56 -1.82 -1.05
CA GLY A 301 -0.55 -2.40 -0.18
C GLY A 301 0.16 -3.64 -0.76
N ILE A 302 1.33 -3.94 -0.21
CA ILE A 302 2.16 -5.10 -0.59
C ILE A 302 2.64 -5.82 0.67
N ALA A 303 2.48 -7.14 0.70
CA ALA A 303 3.16 -8.02 1.64
C ALA A 303 3.87 -9.14 0.88
N PHE A 304 4.93 -9.68 1.46
CA PHE A 304 5.63 -10.86 0.92
C PHE A 304 5.46 -12.06 1.83
N SER A 305 5.52 -13.26 1.25
CA SER A 305 5.82 -14.48 1.97
C SER A 305 7.20 -14.41 2.63
N GLU A 306 7.44 -15.19 3.68
CA GLU A 306 8.70 -15.14 4.41
C GLU A 306 9.91 -15.55 3.54
N ASP A 307 9.70 -16.53 2.65
CA ASP A 307 10.69 -16.99 1.67
C ASP A 307 10.82 -16.03 0.47
N GLY A 308 9.89 -15.09 0.30
CA GLY A 308 9.84 -14.15 -0.81
C GLY A 308 9.34 -14.75 -2.12
N GLU A 309 8.86 -15.99 -2.13
CA GLU A 309 8.34 -16.63 -3.35
C GLU A 309 7.02 -16.04 -3.80
N MET A 310 6.24 -15.49 -2.87
CA MET A 310 4.94 -14.86 -3.16
C MET A 310 4.91 -13.39 -2.73
N ALA A 311 4.27 -12.55 -3.56
CA ALA A 311 3.88 -11.20 -3.19
C ALA A 311 2.35 -11.08 -3.21
N TYR A 312 1.79 -10.49 -2.17
CA TYR A 312 0.37 -10.27 -1.96
C TYR A 312 0.04 -8.80 -2.13
N ILE A 313 -0.86 -8.50 -3.04
CA ILE A 313 -1.23 -7.13 -3.40
C ILE A 313 -2.70 -6.90 -3.07
N SER A 314 -2.98 -5.99 -2.15
CA SER A 314 -4.36 -5.56 -1.89
C SER A 314 -4.85 -4.67 -3.02
N ASN A 315 -6.03 -4.97 -3.57
CA ASN A 315 -6.61 -4.24 -4.70
C ASN A 315 -7.88 -3.51 -4.24
N MET A 316 -7.76 -2.22 -3.98
CA MET A 316 -8.77 -1.39 -3.34
C MET A 316 -10.09 -1.35 -4.09
N LYS A 317 -10.06 -1.28 -5.43
CA LYS A 317 -11.27 -1.12 -6.26
C LYS A 317 -11.93 -2.44 -6.64
N SER A 318 -11.16 -3.55 -6.73
CA SER A 318 -11.72 -4.89 -6.99
C SER A 318 -12.05 -5.67 -5.72
N ASN A 319 -11.67 -5.18 -4.54
CA ASN A 319 -11.95 -5.80 -3.23
C ASN A 319 -11.37 -7.21 -3.10
N ASP A 320 -10.16 -7.41 -3.60
CA ASP A 320 -9.45 -8.68 -3.57
C ASP A 320 -7.96 -8.51 -3.27
N VAL A 321 -7.25 -9.63 -3.14
CA VAL A 321 -5.80 -9.69 -3.01
C VAL A 321 -5.25 -10.54 -4.15
N SER A 322 -4.40 -9.94 -4.99
CA SER A 322 -3.66 -10.68 -6.02
C SER A 322 -2.45 -11.36 -5.40
N VAL A 323 -2.21 -12.64 -5.76
CA VAL A 323 -1.02 -13.41 -5.37
C VAL A 323 -0.10 -13.53 -6.57
N ILE A 324 1.07 -12.91 -6.48
CA ILE A 324 2.10 -12.93 -7.53
C ILE A 324 3.16 -13.97 -7.17
N ASP A 325 3.44 -14.91 -8.06
CA ASP A 325 4.66 -15.73 -8.05
C ASP A 325 5.84 -14.83 -8.47
N THR A 326 6.77 -14.57 -7.54
CA THR A 326 7.88 -13.61 -7.75
C THR A 326 8.95 -14.12 -8.71
N SER A 327 9.00 -15.42 -8.96
CA SER A 327 9.94 -16.03 -9.91
C SER A 327 9.49 -15.88 -11.37
N THR A 328 8.16 -15.91 -11.59
CA THR A 328 7.56 -15.81 -12.93
C THR A 328 6.96 -14.44 -13.23
N ASP A 329 6.79 -13.59 -12.20
CA ASP A 329 6.12 -12.29 -12.26
C ASP A 329 4.67 -12.40 -12.81
N LYS A 330 3.95 -13.45 -12.38
CA LYS A 330 2.56 -13.69 -12.78
C LYS A 330 1.65 -13.78 -11.58
N VAL A 331 0.43 -13.27 -11.72
CA VAL A 331 -0.65 -13.55 -10.78
C VAL A 331 -1.08 -15.00 -10.94
N ILE A 332 -0.96 -15.79 -9.87
CA ILE A 332 -1.32 -17.21 -9.82
C ILE A 332 -2.61 -17.47 -9.08
N ALA A 333 -3.05 -16.51 -8.24
CA ALA A 333 -4.32 -16.61 -7.53
C ALA A 333 -4.87 -15.21 -7.23
N THR A 334 -6.18 -15.15 -7.02
CA THR A 334 -6.89 -13.98 -6.51
C THR A 334 -7.73 -14.41 -5.31
N ILE A 335 -7.49 -13.79 -4.16
CA ILE A 335 -8.16 -14.11 -2.91
C ILE A 335 -9.22 -13.03 -2.67
N PRO A 336 -10.51 -13.37 -2.43
CA PRO A 336 -11.50 -12.37 -2.00
C PRO A 336 -11.01 -11.67 -0.73
N GLY A 337 -10.98 -10.34 -0.72
CA GLY A 337 -10.35 -9.55 0.34
C GLY A 337 -11.04 -9.61 1.71
N GLY A 338 -12.25 -10.19 1.77
CA GLY A 338 -13.02 -10.30 3.02
C GLY A 338 -13.64 -8.99 3.51
N GLY A 339 -13.34 -7.86 2.87
CA GLY A 339 -13.88 -6.53 3.17
C GLY A 339 -13.97 -5.64 1.94
N ILE A 340 -14.35 -4.37 2.12
CA ILE A 340 -14.55 -3.39 1.05
C ILE A 340 -13.46 -2.31 1.15
N GLU A 341 -12.83 -1.99 0.01
CA GLU A 341 -11.69 -1.09 -0.11
C GLU A 341 -10.50 -1.54 0.77
N PRO A 342 -9.88 -2.70 0.44
CA PRO A 342 -8.65 -3.12 1.08
C PRO A 342 -7.52 -2.14 0.75
N HIS A 343 -6.89 -1.59 1.78
CA HIS A 343 -5.77 -0.66 1.70
C HIS A 343 -4.46 -1.36 1.98
N GLN A 344 -3.91 -1.17 3.16
CA GLN A 344 -2.64 -1.78 3.54
C GLN A 344 -2.82 -3.23 3.99
N ILE A 345 -1.75 -3.99 3.82
CA ILE A 345 -1.67 -5.42 4.09
C ILE A 345 -0.36 -5.74 4.80
N VAL A 346 -0.43 -6.54 5.86
CA VAL A 346 0.76 -7.06 6.54
C VAL A 346 0.67 -8.57 6.69
N MET A 347 1.83 -9.20 6.71
CA MET A 347 1.95 -10.63 6.93
C MET A 347 2.36 -10.93 8.37
N LYS A 348 1.60 -11.80 9.01
CA LYS A 348 2.01 -12.48 10.24
C LYS A 348 2.63 -13.82 9.89
N LYS A 349 3.88 -14.01 10.27
CA LYS A 349 4.58 -15.27 10.12
C LYS A 349 3.95 -16.35 10.98
N ALA A 350 4.00 -17.60 10.53
CA ALA A 350 3.69 -18.72 11.43
C ALA A 350 4.73 -18.75 12.55
N LEU A 351 4.28 -18.92 13.77
CA LEU A 351 5.18 -19.23 14.86
C LEU A 351 5.94 -20.51 14.47
N SER A 352 7.26 -20.43 14.32
CA SER A 352 8.06 -21.64 14.20
C SER A 352 7.76 -22.51 15.41
N SER A 353 7.24 -23.72 15.16
CA SER A 353 7.13 -24.74 16.20
C SER A 353 8.55 -25.14 16.62
N ASN A 354 9.19 -24.32 17.44
CA ASN A 354 10.37 -24.77 18.16
C ASN A 354 9.86 -25.75 19.21
N SER A 355 10.00 -27.02 18.86
CA SER A 355 9.94 -28.17 19.76
C SER A 355 11.04 -28.14 20.82
#